data_924f159209c7ad9ec867d9e5d768be8e
#
_entry.id   924f159209c7ad9ec867d9e5d768be8e
#
_cell.length_a   1.000
_cell.length_b   1.000
_cell.length_c   1.000
_cell.angle_alpha   90.00
_cell.angle_beta   90.00
_cell.angle_gamma   90.00
#
_symmetry.space_group_name_H-M   'P 1'
#
loop_
_entity.id
_entity.type
_entity.pdbx_description
1 polymer ?
#
loop_
_entity_poly.entity_id
_entity_poly.type
_entity_poly.pdbx_seq_one_letter_code
_entity_poly.pdbx_strand_id
1 'polypeptide(L)'
;AMRPLTAALAVLAATQGGHFELSGVPRMHERPIGDLVDALRQLGCAVDCLGTEGYPPLRLHASGQALQAAQPIRVRGDVSSQFLTALLLALPLVAHDGDIAVEVQGELISKPYVEITLNLLARFGIAVRREGWQRFTIPQGSAYRSPGRIHVEGDASSASYFIALGAIAADGEPVRIEGVGTDSIQGDIRFVEAAQAMGAQVASGPGWIEVKRGRWPLQAITLDCNHIPDAAMTLAVMALYATGTTRLSNIASWRVKETDRIAAMAAELRKLGAGVVEGDDFIEVTPPAALRPAAIHTYDDHRIAMCFSLAAFKGVPVRILDPKCVGKTFPDYFEALFDLVRTPVEAVPV
;
A
#
# COMPACT_ATOMS: atom_id res chain seq x y z
N ALA A 1 -9.71 -2.36 -5.31
CA ALA A 1 -10.94 -1.85 -5.98
C ALA A 1 -12.23 -2.18 -5.20
N MET A 2 -12.32 -3.35 -4.53
CA MET A 2 -13.56 -3.83 -3.87
C MET A 2 -14.20 -2.78 -2.96
N ARG A 3 -13.48 -2.25 -1.97
CA ARG A 3 -14.03 -1.35 -0.95
C ARG A 3 -14.57 -0.03 -1.49
N PRO A 4 -13.83 0.75 -2.30
CA PRO A 4 -14.38 1.97 -2.92
C PRO A 4 -15.57 1.68 -3.84
N LEU A 5 -15.53 0.58 -4.60
CA LEU A 5 -16.63 0.19 -5.47
C LEU A 5 -17.89 -0.18 -4.67
N THR A 6 -17.74 -0.87 -3.53
CA THR A 6 -18.86 -1.17 -2.62
C THR A 6 -19.57 0.11 -2.18
N ALA A 7 -18.82 1.13 -1.72
CA ALA A 7 -19.43 2.38 -1.28
C ALA A 7 -20.12 3.14 -2.43
N ALA A 8 -19.48 3.25 -3.59
CA ALA A 8 -20.02 3.93 -4.74
C ALA A 8 -21.30 3.26 -5.25
N LEU A 9 -21.31 1.93 -5.39
CA LEU A 9 -22.48 1.19 -5.86
C LEU A 9 -23.60 1.13 -4.82
N ALA A 10 -23.30 1.10 -3.51
CA ALA A 10 -24.31 1.17 -2.47
C ALA A 10 -25.07 2.51 -2.51
N VAL A 11 -24.33 3.61 -2.64
CA VAL A 11 -24.90 4.95 -2.80
C VAL A 11 -25.71 5.07 -4.10
N LEU A 12 -25.18 4.53 -5.21
CA LEU A 12 -25.88 4.51 -6.50
C LEU A 12 -27.19 3.72 -6.41
N ALA A 13 -27.16 2.52 -5.84
CA ALA A 13 -28.34 1.69 -5.65
C ALA A 13 -29.41 2.39 -4.78
N ALA A 14 -28.99 3.06 -3.72
CA ALA A 14 -29.88 3.78 -2.80
C ALA A 14 -30.55 4.99 -3.44
N THR A 15 -29.84 5.70 -4.37
CA THR A 15 -30.33 6.97 -4.96
C THR A 15 -30.99 6.81 -6.32
N GLN A 16 -30.52 5.87 -7.14
CA GLN A 16 -30.97 5.67 -8.52
C GLN A 16 -31.62 4.32 -8.74
N GLY A 17 -31.63 3.47 -7.72
CA GLY A 17 -32.05 2.07 -7.85
C GLY A 17 -30.95 1.20 -8.43
N GLY A 18 -31.31 -0.06 -8.66
CA GLY A 18 -30.41 -1.06 -9.21
C GLY A 18 -30.08 -2.17 -8.23
N HIS A 19 -29.42 -3.20 -8.75
CA HIS A 19 -29.01 -4.37 -8.04
C HIS A 19 -27.61 -4.78 -8.49
N PHE A 20 -26.67 -4.88 -7.56
CA PHE A 20 -25.28 -5.19 -7.85
C PHE A 20 -24.79 -6.33 -6.96
N GLU A 21 -24.05 -7.27 -7.52
CA GLU A 21 -23.32 -8.27 -6.76
C GLU A 21 -21.82 -8.07 -6.93
N LEU A 22 -21.10 -8.01 -5.81
CA LEU A 22 -19.66 -7.87 -5.78
C LEU A 22 -19.04 -9.13 -5.21
N SER A 23 -18.17 -9.74 -6.00
CA SER A 23 -17.39 -10.91 -5.62
C SER A 23 -15.92 -10.69 -5.99
N GLY A 24 -15.09 -11.68 -5.77
CA GLY A 24 -13.67 -11.64 -6.10
C GLY A 24 -13.02 -13.00 -6.02
N VAL A 25 -11.70 -13.04 -6.13
CA VAL A 25 -10.91 -14.25 -5.92
C VAL A 25 -11.06 -14.77 -4.47
N PRO A 26 -10.78 -16.06 -4.17
CA PRO A 26 -10.96 -16.62 -2.82
C PRO A 26 -10.38 -15.77 -1.70
N ARG A 27 -9.18 -15.23 -1.88
CA ARG A 27 -8.55 -14.35 -0.88
C ARG A 27 -9.35 -13.09 -0.56
N MET A 28 -10.14 -12.56 -1.50
CA MET A 28 -11.01 -11.41 -1.24
C MET A 28 -12.16 -11.75 -0.29
N HIS A 29 -12.62 -13.01 -0.29
CA HIS A 29 -13.66 -13.50 0.62
C HIS A 29 -13.16 -13.67 2.06
N GLU A 30 -11.84 -13.68 2.28
CA GLU A 30 -11.21 -13.75 3.60
C GLU A 30 -10.85 -12.37 4.18
N ARG A 31 -10.95 -11.32 3.37
CA ARG A 31 -10.59 -9.96 3.79
C ARG A 31 -11.80 -9.22 4.34
N PRO A 32 -11.73 -8.69 5.57
CA PRO A 32 -12.88 -8.05 6.21
C PRO A 32 -13.32 -6.79 5.46
N ILE A 33 -14.65 -6.59 5.39
CA ILE A 33 -15.31 -5.43 4.83
C ILE A 33 -16.48 -4.97 5.73
N GLY A 34 -16.74 -5.66 6.83
CA GLY A 34 -17.88 -5.45 7.72
C GLY A 34 -18.02 -4.02 8.21
N ASP A 35 -16.91 -3.40 8.68
CA ASP A 35 -16.95 -2.03 9.18
C ASP A 35 -17.41 -1.01 8.10
N LEU A 36 -17.10 -1.25 6.82
CA LEU A 36 -17.63 -0.45 5.72
C LEU A 36 -19.10 -0.75 5.46
N VAL A 37 -19.50 -2.02 5.51
CA VAL A 37 -20.91 -2.42 5.34
C VAL A 37 -21.76 -1.78 6.43
N ASP A 38 -21.33 -1.82 7.69
CA ASP A 38 -22.02 -1.21 8.81
C ASP A 38 -22.13 0.32 8.68
N ALA A 39 -21.06 0.98 8.20
CA ALA A 39 -21.07 2.40 7.92
C ALA A 39 -22.08 2.79 6.80
N LEU A 40 -22.16 1.98 5.74
CA LEU A 40 -23.12 2.18 4.65
C LEU A 40 -24.57 1.89 5.11
N ARG A 41 -24.77 0.91 5.97
CA ARG A 41 -26.08 0.64 6.59
C ARG A 41 -26.53 1.80 7.49
N GLN A 42 -25.61 2.44 8.25
CA GLN A 42 -25.93 3.65 9.02
C GLN A 42 -26.39 4.80 8.10
N LEU A 43 -25.85 4.92 6.90
CA LEU A 43 -26.29 5.87 5.89
C LEU A 43 -27.67 5.52 5.31
N GLY A 44 -28.16 4.29 5.49
CA GLY A 44 -29.44 3.81 4.94
C GLY A 44 -29.28 3.00 3.64
N CYS A 45 -28.06 2.64 3.24
CA CYS A 45 -27.85 1.76 2.11
C CYS A 45 -28.20 0.31 2.47
N ALA A 46 -28.80 -0.43 1.52
CA ALA A 46 -29.05 -1.86 1.66
C ALA A 46 -27.86 -2.65 1.13
N VAL A 47 -27.18 -3.35 2.05
CA VAL A 47 -25.99 -4.16 1.75
C VAL A 47 -26.12 -5.49 2.49
N ASP A 48 -26.14 -6.59 1.74
CA ASP A 48 -26.17 -7.96 2.27
C ASP A 48 -24.83 -8.66 2.05
N CYS A 49 -24.35 -9.38 3.07
CA CYS A 49 -23.28 -10.33 2.91
C CYS A 49 -23.88 -11.69 2.48
N LEU A 50 -23.49 -12.17 1.29
CA LEU A 50 -24.10 -13.41 0.71
C LEU A 50 -23.53 -14.69 1.31
N GLY A 51 -22.44 -14.61 2.04
CA GLY A 51 -21.79 -15.71 2.73
C GLY A 51 -21.62 -15.41 4.21
N THR A 52 -20.39 -15.24 4.65
CA THR A 52 -20.06 -14.88 6.03
C THR A 52 -20.31 -13.39 6.26
N GLU A 53 -21.00 -13.03 7.34
CA GLU A 53 -21.24 -11.62 7.69
C GLU A 53 -19.92 -10.86 7.86
N GLY A 54 -19.86 -9.66 7.28
CA GLY A 54 -18.66 -8.84 7.28
C GLY A 54 -17.62 -9.19 6.21
N TYR A 55 -17.95 -10.11 5.28
CA TYR A 55 -17.07 -10.55 4.21
C TYR A 55 -17.79 -10.60 2.85
N PRO A 56 -17.06 -10.38 1.74
CA PRO A 56 -17.61 -10.66 0.40
C PRO A 56 -17.95 -12.17 0.24
N PRO A 57 -18.85 -12.55 -0.69
CA PRO A 57 -19.53 -11.69 -1.68
C PRO A 57 -20.62 -10.80 -1.07
N LEU A 58 -20.87 -9.65 -1.72
CA LEU A 58 -21.85 -8.68 -1.28
C LEU A 58 -22.95 -8.48 -2.33
N ARG A 59 -24.16 -8.19 -1.86
CA ARG A 59 -25.29 -7.72 -2.66
C ARG A 59 -25.66 -6.32 -2.21
N LEU A 60 -25.78 -5.40 -3.17
CA LEU A 60 -26.14 -4.02 -2.96
C LEU A 60 -27.42 -3.74 -3.76
N HIS A 61 -28.43 -3.17 -3.11
CA HIS A 61 -29.73 -2.93 -3.75
C HIS A 61 -30.41 -1.69 -3.19
N ALA A 62 -31.50 -1.27 -3.84
CA ALA A 62 -32.31 -0.17 -3.36
C ALA A 62 -32.93 -0.51 -2.00
N SER A 63 -32.78 0.37 -1.01
CA SER A 63 -33.38 0.21 0.32
C SER A 63 -34.83 0.65 0.36
N GLY A 64 -35.28 1.43 -0.62
CA GLY A 64 -36.58 2.07 -0.61
C GLY A 64 -36.74 3.16 0.45
N GLN A 65 -35.67 3.52 1.14
CA GLN A 65 -35.63 4.54 2.20
C GLN A 65 -34.72 5.70 1.79
N ALA A 66 -35.01 6.89 2.32
CA ALA A 66 -34.12 8.05 2.16
C ALA A 66 -32.81 7.83 2.93
N LEU A 67 -31.71 8.33 2.38
CA LEU A 67 -30.40 8.29 3.03
C LEU A 67 -30.42 9.12 4.34
N GLN A 68 -29.80 8.61 5.37
CA GLN A 68 -29.75 9.19 6.72
C GLN A 68 -28.40 9.85 6.97
N ALA A 69 -28.19 11.05 6.38
CA ALA A 69 -26.93 11.78 6.50
C ALA A 69 -26.90 12.77 7.68
N ALA A 70 -27.99 12.92 8.42
CA ALA A 70 -28.09 13.89 9.53
C ALA A 70 -27.24 13.50 10.77
N GLN A 71 -26.95 12.23 10.94
CA GLN A 71 -26.11 11.74 12.02
C GLN A 71 -24.72 11.37 11.49
N PRO A 72 -23.66 11.57 12.28
CA PRO A 72 -22.31 11.15 11.87
C PRO A 72 -22.25 9.63 11.60
N ILE A 73 -21.66 9.26 10.49
CA ILE A 73 -21.38 7.89 10.12
C ILE A 73 -20.14 7.43 10.89
N ARG A 74 -20.25 6.36 11.65
CA ARG A 74 -19.13 5.82 12.43
C ARG A 74 -18.45 4.69 11.67
N VAL A 75 -17.12 4.73 11.61
CA VAL A 75 -16.29 3.70 10.96
C VAL A 75 -15.06 3.43 11.79
N ARG A 76 -14.67 2.16 11.91
CA ARG A 76 -13.43 1.79 12.59
C ARG A 76 -12.20 2.17 11.77
N GLY A 77 -11.22 2.78 12.46
CA GLY A 77 -9.95 3.22 11.86
C GLY A 77 -8.78 2.24 12.04
N ASP A 78 -8.90 1.32 12.99
CA ASP A 78 -7.84 0.40 13.43
C ASP A 78 -7.75 -0.91 12.62
N VAL A 79 -8.68 -1.14 11.70
CA VAL A 79 -8.70 -2.32 10.83
C VAL A 79 -8.17 -1.99 9.43
N SER A 80 -8.70 -0.92 8.80
CA SER A 80 -8.28 -0.51 7.46
C SER A 80 -8.68 0.92 7.13
N SER A 81 -7.72 1.74 6.72
CA SER A 81 -7.97 3.08 6.19
C SER A 81 -8.81 3.09 4.91
N GLN A 82 -8.91 1.97 4.19
CA GLN A 82 -9.69 1.87 2.96
C GLN A 82 -11.20 2.01 3.19
N PHE A 83 -11.69 1.77 4.42
CA PHE A 83 -13.10 1.98 4.73
C PHE A 83 -13.43 3.47 4.74
N LEU A 84 -12.61 4.26 5.43
CA LEU A 84 -12.73 5.73 5.41
C LEU A 84 -12.55 6.28 3.99
N THR A 85 -11.52 5.84 3.26
CA THR A 85 -11.30 6.22 1.84
C THR A 85 -12.55 5.96 0.99
N ALA A 86 -13.17 4.79 1.14
CA ALA A 86 -14.37 4.43 0.37
C ALA A 86 -15.54 5.38 0.65
N LEU A 87 -15.76 5.73 1.92
CA LEU A 87 -16.79 6.69 2.33
C LEU A 87 -16.48 8.09 1.79
N LEU A 88 -15.25 8.60 1.98
CA LEU A 88 -14.85 9.92 1.50
C LEU A 88 -15.02 10.08 -0.01
N LEU A 89 -14.78 9.01 -0.79
CA LEU A 89 -15.00 9.02 -2.24
C LEU A 89 -16.47 8.92 -2.64
N ALA A 90 -17.34 8.28 -1.86
CA ALA A 90 -18.75 8.09 -2.23
C ALA A 90 -19.67 9.21 -1.73
N LEU A 91 -19.43 9.74 -0.54
CA LEU A 91 -20.31 10.69 0.12
C LEU A 91 -20.53 12.03 -0.61
N PRO A 92 -19.55 12.58 -1.39
CA PRO A 92 -19.81 13.76 -2.21
C PRO A 92 -20.94 13.59 -3.22
N LEU A 93 -21.27 12.35 -3.60
CA LEU A 93 -22.38 12.05 -4.52
C LEU A 93 -23.75 12.29 -3.91
N VAL A 94 -23.84 12.42 -2.59
CA VAL A 94 -25.12 12.53 -1.85
C VAL A 94 -25.16 13.67 -0.81
N ALA A 95 -24.15 14.52 -0.78
CA ALA A 95 -24.07 15.65 0.15
C ALA A 95 -24.89 16.87 -0.35
N HIS A 96 -26.15 16.65 -0.76
CA HIS A 96 -26.99 17.72 -1.34
C HIS A 96 -27.72 18.55 -0.27
N ASP A 97 -28.26 17.87 0.75
CA ASP A 97 -29.18 18.46 1.71
C ASP A 97 -28.52 18.92 3.02
N GLY A 98 -27.26 18.61 3.22
CA GLY A 98 -26.50 18.98 4.40
C GLY A 98 -25.07 18.45 4.38
N ASP A 99 -24.30 18.89 5.38
CA ASP A 99 -22.96 18.34 5.64
C ASP A 99 -23.06 16.87 6.06
N ILE A 100 -22.18 16.03 5.56
CA ILE A 100 -22.08 14.61 5.97
C ILE A 100 -20.80 14.41 6.76
N ALA A 101 -20.91 14.01 8.01
CA ALA A 101 -19.78 13.75 8.87
C ALA A 101 -19.47 12.24 8.95
N VAL A 102 -18.18 11.90 8.95
CA VAL A 102 -17.66 10.57 9.26
C VAL A 102 -16.81 10.66 10.51
N GLU A 103 -17.12 9.86 11.52
CA GLU A 103 -16.35 9.72 12.76
C GLU A 103 -15.56 8.43 12.77
N VAL A 104 -14.26 8.56 12.97
CA VAL A 104 -13.34 7.42 13.06
C VAL A 104 -13.28 6.93 14.49
N GLN A 105 -13.63 5.67 14.70
CA GLN A 105 -13.53 4.99 15.98
C GLN A 105 -12.17 4.31 16.12
N GLY A 106 -11.52 4.52 17.25
CA GLY A 106 -10.17 4.04 17.50
C GLY A 106 -9.09 4.87 16.81
N GLU A 107 -7.88 4.34 16.73
CA GLU A 107 -6.77 5.01 16.05
C GLU A 107 -6.79 4.69 14.55
N LEU A 108 -6.72 5.74 13.72
CA LEU A 108 -6.64 5.56 12.27
C LEU A 108 -5.25 5.06 11.87
N ILE A 109 -5.19 3.87 11.30
CA ILE A 109 -3.97 3.30 10.72
C ILE A 109 -3.78 3.74 9.27
N SER A 110 -2.54 3.64 8.77
CA SER A 110 -2.21 3.91 7.35
C SER A 110 -2.70 5.29 6.88
N LYS A 111 -2.53 6.31 7.71
CA LYS A 111 -2.91 7.72 7.47
C LYS A 111 -2.44 8.26 6.11
N PRO A 112 -1.24 7.91 5.58
CA PRO A 112 -0.79 8.40 4.28
C PRO A 112 -1.74 8.08 3.12
N TYR A 113 -2.43 6.94 3.14
CA TYR A 113 -3.40 6.60 2.09
C TYR A 113 -4.67 7.44 2.15
N VAL A 114 -5.06 7.90 3.34
CA VAL A 114 -6.16 8.86 3.50
C VAL A 114 -5.73 10.24 2.98
N GLU A 115 -4.47 10.65 3.20
CA GLU A 115 -3.93 11.90 2.61
C GLU A 115 -3.96 11.86 1.08
N ILE A 116 -3.61 10.73 0.45
CA ILE A 116 -3.76 10.56 -1.02
C ILE A 116 -5.22 10.81 -1.42
N THR A 117 -6.17 10.23 -0.69
CA THR A 117 -7.60 10.40 -0.96
C THR A 117 -8.03 11.87 -0.84
N LEU A 118 -7.63 12.55 0.23
CA LEU A 118 -7.96 13.97 0.44
C LEU A 118 -7.36 14.88 -0.63
N ASN A 119 -6.11 14.65 -0.99
CA ASN A 119 -5.43 15.37 -2.08
C ASN A 119 -6.13 15.16 -3.42
N LEU A 120 -6.50 13.90 -3.73
CA LEU A 120 -7.20 13.58 -4.96
C LEU A 120 -8.58 14.24 -4.99
N LEU A 121 -9.35 14.17 -3.90
CA LEU A 121 -10.65 14.83 -3.77
C LEU A 121 -10.54 16.34 -4.01
N ALA A 122 -9.51 16.99 -3.44
CA ALA A 122 -9.27 18.41 -3.65
C ALA A 122 -9.00 18.75 -5.11
N ARG A 123 -8.24 17.91 -5.84
CA ARG A 123 -8.02 18.07 -7.30
C ARG A 123 -9.32 17.97 -8.11
N PHE A 124 -10.32 17.25 -7.59
CA PHE A 124 -11.65 17.13 -8.19
C PHE A 124 -12.68 18.09 -7.58
N GLY A 125 -12.24 19.12 -6.84
CA GLY A 125 -13.07 20.18 -6.32
C GLY A 125 -13.82 19.86 -5.02
N ILE A 126 -13.50 18.78 -4.35
CA ILE A 126 -14.08 18.37 -3.06
C ILE A 126 -13.16 18.80 -1.92
N ALA A 127 -13.60 19.74 -1.10
CA ALA A 127 -12.88 20.25 0.06
C ALA A 127 -13.39 19.59 1.34
N VAL A 128 -12.81 18.44 1.72
CA VAL A 128 -13.16 17.77 2.97
C VAL A 128 -12.59 18.55 4.15
N ARG A 129 -13.44 18.91 5.11
CA ARG A 129 -13.01 19.47 6.39
C ARG A 129 -12.68 18.35 7.35
N ARG A 130 -11.62 18.48 8.15
CA ARG A 130 -11.24 17.47 9.14
C ARG A 130 -10.89 18.08 10.49
N GLU A 131 -11.18 17.33 11.54
CA GLU A 131 -10.78 17.58 12.93
C GLU A 131 -9.80 16.46 13.31
N GLY A 132 -8.49 16.73 13.19
CA GLY A 132 -7.45 15.73 13.35
C GLY A 132 -7.64 14.52 12.40
N TRP A 133 -7.60 13.32 12.99
CA TRP A 133 -7.85 12.06 12.29
C TRP A 133 -9.13 11.36 12.76
N GLN A 134 -9.94 12.06 13.59
CA GLN A 134 -11.13 11.53 14.22
C GLN A 134 -12.42 11.89 13.49
N ARG A 135 -12.47 13.04 12.80
CA ARG A 135 -13.68 13.48 12.11
C ARG A 135 -13.37 14.09 10.77
N PHE A 136 -14.16 13.68 9.78
CA PHE A 136 -14.11 14.17 8.41
C PHE A 136 -15.50 14.61 7.99
N THR A 137 -15.62 15.82 7.42
CA THR A 137 -16.89 16.37 7.00
C THR A 137 -16.87 16.71 5.52
N ILE A 138 -17.79 16.11 4.77
CA ILE A 138 -18.08 16.44 3.39
C ILE A 138 -19.08 17.61 3.41
N PRO A 139 -18.73 18.81 2.92
CA PRO A 139 -19.61 19.96 2.95
C PRO A 139 -20.85 19.77 2.09
N GLN A 140 -21.95 20.36 2.50
CA GLN A 140 -23.15 20.46 1.66
C GLN A 140 -22.83 21.04 0.29
N GLY A 141 -23.48 20.52 -0.74
CA GLY A 141 -23.29 20.96 -2.13
C GLY A 141 -21.96 20.50 -2.75
N SER A 142 -21.21 19.62 -2.08
CA SER A 142 -20.02 18.99 -2.67
C SER A 142 -20.38 18.31 -3.98
N ALA A 143 -19.66 18.64 -5.04
CA ALA A 143 -19.83 18.03 -6.36
C ALA A 143 -18.50 17.87 -7.06
N TYR A 144 -18.27 16.72 -7.65
CA TYR A 144 -17.07 16.44 -8.43
C TYR A 144 -16.97 17.36 -9.65
N ARG A 145 -15.81 17.99 -9.80
CA ARG A 145 -15.46 18.80 -10.96
C ARG A 145 -14.22 18.24 -11.63
N SER A 146 -14.33 17.96 -12.93
CA SER A 146 -13.18 17.47 -13.69
C SER A 146 -12.08 18.53 -13.72
N PRO A 147 -10.82 18.17 -13.40
CA PRO A 147 -9.68 19.07 -13.57
C PRO A 147 -9.24 19.19 -15.06
N GLY A 148 -9.98 18.56 -15.98
CA GLY A 148 -9.67 18.50 -17.40
C GLY A 148 -8.62 17.43 -17.70
N ARG A 149 -7.38 17.63 -17.23
CA ARG A 149 -6.29 16.66 -17.38
C ARG A 149 -5.68 16.34 -16.01
N ILE A 150 -5.43 15.07 -15.75
CA ILE A 150 -4.72 14.59 -14.57
C ILE A 150 -3.64 13.60 -15.00
N HIS A 151 -2.46 13.75 -14.43
CA HIS A 151 -1.39 12.77 -14.56
C HIS A 151 -1.46 11.84 -13.34
N VAL A 152 -1.52 10.53 -13.61
CA VAL A 152 -1.40 9.51 -12.57
C VAL A 152 0.08 9.34 -12.28
N GLU A 153 0.45 9.50 -11.02
CA GLU A 153 1.84 9.32 -10.59
C GLU A 153 2.27 7.85 -10.73
N GLY A 154 3.57 7.63 -10.92
CA GLY A 154 4.18 6.32 -10.72
C GLY A 154 3.98 5.85 -9.28
N ASP A 155 3.91 4.53 -9.06
CA ASP A 155 3.73 3.96 -7.72
C ASP A 155 5.02 4.12 -6.88
N ALA A 156 4.95 4.95 -5.83
CA ALA A 156 6.08 5.20 -4.93
C ALA A 156 6.54 3.95 -4.17
N SER A 157 5.61 3.02 -3.87
CA SER A 157 6.00 1.72 -3.30
C SER A 157 6.82 0.91 -4.29
N SER A 158 6.43 0.89 -5.57
CA SER A 158 7.19 0.21 -6.63
C SER A 158 8.55 0.89 -6.89
N ALA A 159 8.61 2.21 -6.78
CA ALA A 159 9.87 2.95 -6.87
C ALA A 159 10.88 2.50 -5.81
N SER A 160 10.42 2.07 -4.62
CA SER A 160 11.30 1.63 -3.54
C SER A 160 12.26 0.51 -3.94
N TYR A 161 11.84 -0.40 -4.84
CA TYR A 161 12.70 -1.51 -5.30
C TYR A 161 13.88 -0.99 -6.12
N PHE A 162 13.64 0.01 -6.98
CA PHE A 162 14.68 0.60 -7.83
C PHE A 162 15.53 1.62 -7.05
N ILE A 163 14.97 2.31 -6.05
CA ILE A 163 15.73 3.11 -5.09
C ILE A 163 16.70 2.21 -4.32
N ALA A 164 16.22 1.07 -3.82
CA ALA A 164 17.06 0.09 -3.15
C ALA A 164 18.12 -0.50 -4.08
N LEU A 165 17.79 -0.83 -5.33
CA LEU A 165 18.73 -1.29 -6.34
C LEU A 165 19.87 -0.25 -6.54
N GLY A 166 19.52 1.02 -6.70
CA GLY A 166 20.50 2.10 -6.80
C GLY A 166 21.43 2.17 -5.59
N ALA A 167 20.87 2.08 -4.37
CA ALA A 167 21.62 2.09 -3.13
C ALA A 167 22.56 0.88 -2.95
N ILE A 168 22.19 -0.28 -3.50
CA ILE A 168 22.92 -1.55 -3.36
C ILE A 168 23.93 -1.75 -4.49
N ALA A 169 23.56 -1.47 -5.75
CA ALA A 169 24.27 -1.94 -6.91
C ALA A 169 24.88 -0.82 -7.78
N ALA A 170 24.32 0.40 -7.79
CA ALA A 170 24.79 1.46 -8.67
C ALA A 170 26.02 2.18 -8.08
N ASP A 171 27.22 1.74 -8.43
CA ASP A 171 28.49 2.34 -7.99
C ASP A 171 29.09 3.32 -9.01
N GLY A 172 28.52 3.38 -10.22
CA GLY A 172 28.87 4.33 -11.30
C GLY A 172 27.71 5.26 -11.59
N GLU A 173 26.96 4.94 -12.66
CA GLU A 173 25.78 5.73 -13.06
C GLU A 173 24.61 5.50 -12.10
N PRO A 174 23.81 6.54 -11.79
CA PRO A 174 22.66 6.39 -10.93
C PRO A 174 21.53 5.62 -11.61
N VAL A 175 20.73 4.93 -10.82
CA VAL A 175 19.42 4.44 -11.25
C VAL A 175 18.46 5.63 -11.26
N ARG A 176 17.87 5.92 -12.43
CA ARG A 176 16.88 6.98 -12.60
C ARG A 176 15.48 6.40 -12.67
N ILE A 177 14.59 6.98 -11.88
CA ILE A 177 13.16 6.60 -11.76
C ILE A 177 12.34 7.81 -12.20
N GLU A 178 11.42 7.60 -13.13
CA GLU A 178 10.54 8.62 -13.68
C GLU A 178 9.10 8.43 -13.23
N GLY A 179 8.31 9.50 -13.22
CA GLY A 179 6.88 9.48 -12.92
C GLY A 179 6.54 9.61 -11.42
N VAL A 180 7.54 9.68 -10.56
CA VAL A 180 7.37 9.93 -9.12
C VAL A 180 8.56 10.74 -8.60
N GLY A 181 8.31 11.71 -7.72
CA GLY A 181 9.38 12.60 -7.25
C GLY A 181 8.96 13.43 -6.05
N THR A 182 9.56 14.61 -5.89
CA THR A 182 9.34 15.48 -4.72
C THR A 182 7.92 16.04 -4.64
N ASP A 183 7.16 16.01 -5.71
CA ASP A 183 5.77 16.46 -5.82
C ASP A 183 4.74 15.36 -5.60
N SER A 184 5.18 14.14 -5.28
CA SER A 184 4.31 13.00 -5.03
C SER A 184 3.42 13.22 -3.80
N ILE A 185 2.14 12.87 -3.94
CA ILE A 185 1.18 12.84 -2.82
C ILE A 185 1.19 11.52 -2.07
N GLN A 186 2.00 10.55 -2.49
CA GLN A 186 2.08 9.21 -1.89
C GLN A 186 3.03 9.21 -0.70
N GLY A 187 2.58 8.64 0.44
CA GLY A 187 3.41 8.55 1.64
C GLY A 187 4.71 7.77 1.42
N ASP A 188 4.66 6.72 0.61
CA ASP A 188 5.82 5.84 0.34
C ASP A 188 6.99 6.55 -0.38
N ILE A 189 6.79 7.78 -0.90
CA ILE A 189 7.90 8.60 -1.42
C ILE A 189 8.97 8.88 -0.34
N ARG A 190 8.57 8.89 0.94
CA ARG A 190 9.50 9.05 2.08
C ARG A 190 10.47 7.89 2.26
N PHE A 191 10.33 6.83 1.47
CA PHE A 191 11.36 5.79 1.37
C PHE A 191 12.73 6.35 0.97
N VAL A 192 12.75 7.45 0.21
CA VAL A 192 13.98 8.19 -0.11
C VAL A 192 14.74 8.60 1.14
N GLU A 193 14.04 9.12 2.17
CA GLU A 193 14.64 9.53 3.44
C GLU A 193 15.30 8.32 4.15
N ALA A 194 14.61 7.18 4.16
CA ALA A 194 15.11 5.96 4.77
C ALA A 194 16.33 5.40 4.01
N ALA A 195 16.31 5.40 2.68
CA ALA A 195 17.44 4.98 1.85
C ALA A 195 18.67 5.88 2.07
N GLN A 196 18.47 7.20 2.18
CA GLN A 196 19.53 8.16 2.52
C GLN A 196 20.10 7.92 3.93
N ALA A 197 19.24 7.64 4.91
CA ALA A 197 19.66 7.27 6.27
C ALA A 197 20.49 5.99 6.30
N MET A 198 20.22 5.04 5.40
CA MET A 198 21.04 3.84 5.21
C MET A 198 22.34 4.12 4.41
N GLY A 199 22.50 5.30 3.85
CA GLY A 199 23.73 5.73 3.18
C GLY A 199 23.66 5.84 1.66
N ALA A 200 22.48 5.75 1.05
CA ALA A 200 22.29 6.00 -0.38
C ALA A 200 22.54 7.47 -0.72
N GLN A 201 23.08 7.73 -1.91
CA GLN A 201 23.10 9.07 -2.50
C GLN A 201 21.86 9.24 -3.37
N VAL A 202 21.02 10.21 -3.04
CA VAL A 202 19.76 10.46 -3.74
C VAL A 202 19.69 11.90 -4.18
N ALA A 203 19.37 12.11 -5.46
CA ALA A 203 18.92 13.38 -6.01
C ALA A 203 17.47 13.21 -6.48
N SER A 204 16.63 14.21 -6.32
CA SER A 204 15.23 14.15 -6.74
C SER A 204 14.69 15.51 -7.11
N GLY A 205 13.70 15.53 -7.98
CA GLY A 205 12.94 16.70 -8.38
C GLY A 205 11.49 16.32 -8.67
N PRO A 206 10.70 17.27 -9.20
CA PRO A 206 9.34 16.97 -9.61
C PRO A 206 9.32 15.82 -10.63
N GLY A 207 8.61 14.74 -10.29
CA GLY A 207 8.40 13.59 -11.17
C GLY A 207 9.61 12.70 -11.42
N TRP A 208 10.74 12.85 -10.70
CA TRP A 208 11.91 11.99 -10.88
C TRP A 208 12.76 11.81 -9.61
N ILE A 209 13.47 10.67 -9.53
CA ILE A 209 14.43 10.33 -8.49
C ILE A 209 15.65 9.68 -9.14
N GLU A 210 16.85 10.05 -8.72
CA GLU A 210 18.11 9.39 -9.06
C GLU A 210 18.78 8.86 -7.81
N VAL A 211 19.20 7.60 -7.86
CA VAL A 211 19.82 6.93 -6.70
C VAL A 211 21.08 6.20 -7.12
N LYS A 212 22.13 6.37 -6.35
CA LYS A 212 23.34 5.57 -6.46
C LYS A 212 23.88 5.17 -5.10
N ARG A 213 24.79 4.19 -5.11
CA ARG A 213 25.51 3.77 -3.94
C ARG A 213 26.29 4.96 -3.35
N GLY A 214 26.11 5.19 -2.06
CA GLY A 214 26.91 6.13 -1.29
C GLY A 214 27.81 5.36 -0.31
N ARG A 215 27.44 5.37 0.96
CA ARG A 215 28.17 4.61 1.98
C ARG A 215 27.99 3.10 1.75
N TRP A 216 29.09 2.36 1.83
CA TRP A 216 29.07 0.90 1.69
C TRP A 216 29.99 0.23 2.72
N PRO A 217 29.58 -0.85 3.40
CA PRO A 217 28.20 -1.38 3.44
C PRO A 217 27.17 -0.34 3.93
N LEU A 218 25.89 -0.59 3.69
CA LEU A 218 24.81 0.27 4.18
C LEU A 218 24.85 0.36 5.71
N GLN A 219 24.26 1.40 6.26
CA GLN A 219 24.12 1.60 7.70
C GLN A 219 22.79 1.00 8.17
N ALA A 220 22.82 0.27 9.28
CA ALA A 220 21.60 -0.17 9.97
C ALA A 220 20.85 1.04 10.54
N ILE A 221 19.53 0.98 10.50
CA ILE A 221 18.63 2.04 11.01
C ILE A 221 17.58 1.45 11.96
N THR A 222 17.06 2.30 12.84
CA THR A 222 15.83 2.06 13.58
C THR A 222 14.79 3.06 13.08
N LEU A 223 13.67 2.58 12.56
CA LEU A 223 12.68 3.42 11.88
C LEU A 223 11.26 3.03 12.25
N ASP A 224 10.43 4.04 12.53
CA ASP A 224 8.98 3.93 12.52
C ASP A 224 8.48 3.99 11.07
N CYS A 225 7.89 2.90 10.61
CA CYS A 225 7.48 2.70 9.23
C CYS A 225 5.99 3.01 8.96
N ASN A 226 5.28 3.62 9.90
CA ASN A 226 3.85 3.93 9.74
C ASN A 226 3.57 4.80 8.48
N HIS A 227 4.53 5.63 8.08
CA HIS A 227 4.39 6.51 6.92
C HIS A 227 4.75 5.85 5.58
N ILE A 228 5.45 4.71 5.60
CA ILE A 228 5.89 3.96 4.41
C ILE A 228 5.56 2.47 4.55
N PRO A 229 4.33 2.09 4.93
CA PRO A 229 4.03 0.73 5.39
C PRO A 229 4.27 -0.33 4.32
N ASP A 230 4.08 -0.03 3.05
CA ASP A 230 4.30 -0.98 1.96
C ASP A 230 5.76 -0.96 1.46
N ALA A 231 6.40 0.20 1.37
CA ALA A 231 7.80 0.32 0.96
C ALA A 231 8.77 -0.21 2.03
N ALA A 232 8.40 -0.21 3.31
CA ALA A 232 9.25 -0.71 4.40
C ALA A 232 9.71 -2.17 4.23
N MET A 233 8.98 -3.00 3.47
CA MET A 233 9.41 -4.37 3.15
C MET A 233 10.74 -4.37 2.40
N THR A 234 10.95 -3.38 1.54
CA THR A 234 12.21 -3.21 0.81
C THR A 234 13.37 -2.90 1.75
N LEU A 235 13.14 -2.10 2.83
CA LEU A 235 14.16 -1.83 3.84
C LEU A 235 14.62 -3.08 4.58
N ALA A 236 13.69 -4.02 4.85
CA ALA A 236 14.03 -5.28 5.49
C ALA A 236 15.01 -6.13 4.65
N VAL A 237 14.90 -6.07 3.31
CA VAL A 237 15.86 -6.72 2.42
C VAL A 237 17.14 -5.89 2.29
N MET A 238 17.07 -4.56 2.24
CA MET A 238 18.26 -3.69 2.27
C MET A 238 19.12 -3.93 3.52
N ALA A 239 18.50 -4.31 4.66
CA ALA A 239 19.22 -4.65 5.88
C ALA A 239 20.23 -5.80 5.72
N LEU A 240 20.06 -6.69 4.72
CA LEU A 240 21.05 -7.72 4.37
C LEU A 240 22.40 -7.16 3.93
N TYR A 241 22.42 -5.90 3.53
CA TYR A 241 23.58 -5.15 3.03
C TYR A 241 24.13 -4.16 4.03
N ALA A 242 23.54 -4.10 5.24
CA ALA A 242 23.90 -3.12 6.26
C ALA A 242 24.96 -3.66 7.23
N THR A 243 25.53 -2.76 8.01
CA THR A 243 26.34 -3.07 9.20
C THR A 243 25.48 -2.94 10.45
N GLY A 244 25.27 -4.06 11.17
CA GLY A 244 24.44 -4.09 12.38
C GLY A 244 22.97 -4.43 12.12
N THR A 245 22.17 -4.35 13.18
CA THR A 245 20.75 -4.75 13.16
C THR A 245 19.86 -3.58 12.77
N THR A 246 19.08 -3.74 11.71
CA THR A 246 18.01 -2.79 11.35
C THR A 246 16.71 -3.19 12.04
N ARG A 247 16.05 -2.23 12.68
CA ARG A 247 14.73 -2.40 13.29
C ARG A 247 13.68 -1.55 12.59
N LEU A 248 12.62 -2.19 12.12
CA LEU A 248 11.46 -1.56 11.50
C LEU A 248 10.25 -1.81 12.41
N SER A 249 9.62 -0.74 12.88
CA SER A 249 8.50 -0.81 13.83
C SER A 249 7.25 -0.13 13.28
N ASN A 250 6.14 -0.26 14.01
CA ASN A 250 4.83 0.27 13.64
C ASN A 250 4.31 -0.29 12.33
N ILE A 251 4.50 -1.59 12.13
CA ILE A 251 4.11 -2.36 10.94
C ILE A 251 3.03 -3.42 11.22
N ALA A 252 2.25 -3.28 12.30
CA ALA A 252 1.19 -4.23 12.64
C ALA A 252 0.22 -4.51 11.48
N SER A 253 -0.01 -3.51 10.61
CA SER A 253 -0.83 -3.65 9.41
C SER A 253 -0.34 -4.74 8.45
N TRP A 254 0.93 -5.15 8.51
CA TRP A 254 1.49 -6.21 7.67
C TRP A 254 0.84 -7.57 7.94
N ARG A 255 0.31 -7.78 9.16
CA ARG A 255 -0.35 -9.04 9.54
C ARG A 255 -1.61 -9.35 8.74
N VAL A 256 -2.29 -8.33 8.21
CA VAL A 256 -3.61 -8.42 7.56
C VAL A 256 -3.61 -7.99 6.08
N LYS A 257 -2.43 -7.95 5.46
CA LYS A 257 -2.28 -7.62 4.02
C LYS A 257 -2.55 -8.86 3.13
N GLU A 258 -1.84 -8.99 2.03
CA GLU A 258 -1.93 -10.13 1.10
C GLU A 258 -1.60 -11.46 1.79
N THR A 259 -0.63 -11.41 2.67
CA THR A 259 -0.26 -12.47 3.61
C THR A 259 0.06 -11.84 4.98
N ASP A 260 0.39 -12.65 5.98
CA ASP A 260 1.11 -12.16 7.17
C ASP A 260 2.55 -11.83 6.74
N ARG A 261 2.76 -10.57 6.36
CA ARG A 261 4.04 -10.10 5.83
C ARG A 261 5.16 -10.14 6.84
N ILE A 262 4.89 -9.97 8.15
CA ILE A 262 5.94 -10.07 9.18
C ILE A 262 6.47 -11.50 9.20
N ALA A 263 5.59 -12.48 9.33
CA ALA A 263 5.98 -13.89 9.35
C ALA A 263 6.65 -14.34 8.04
N ALA A 264 6.10 -13.93 6.88
CA ALA A 264 6.64 -14.27 5.57
C ALA A 264 8.03 -13.67 5.37
N MET A 265 8.22 -12.38 5.62
CA MET A 265 9.54 -11.71 5.51
C MET A 265 10.57 -12.36 6.44
N ALA A 266 10.18 -12.65 7.69
CA ALA A 266 11.07 -13.29 8.65
C ALA A 266 11.50 -14.69 8.18
N ALA A 267 10.57 -15.49 7.66
CA ALA A 267 10.87 -16.82 7.14
C ALA A 267 11.86 -16.77 5.96
N GLU A 268 11.61 -15.88 5.00
CA GLU A 268 12.44 -15.81 3.80
C GLU A 268 13.82 -15.18 4.08
N LEU A 269 13.92 -14.18 4.96
CA LEU A 269 15.20 -13.62 5.39
C LEU A 269 16.07 -14.65 6.12
N ARG A 270 15.46 -15.52 6.96
CA ARG A 270 16.19 -16.62 7.64
C ARG A 270 16.76 -17.63 6.66
N LYS A 271 16.11 -17.92 5.53
CA LYS A 271 16.66 -18.80 4.48
C LYS A 271 17.96 -18.23 3.91
N LEU A 272 18.04 -16.93 3.75
CA LEU A 272 19.24 -16.21 3.29
C LEU A 272 20.34 -16.16 4.36
N GLY A 273 20.07 -16.64 5.58
CA GLY A 273 21.02 -16.72 6.69
C GLY A 273 20.96 -15.55 7.66
N ALA A 274 20.03 -14.61 7.48
CA ALA A 274 19.87 -13.45 8.38
C ALA A 274 19.39 -13.87 9.77
N GLY A 275 19.88 -13.17 10.79
CA GLY A 275 19.27 -13.18 12.12
C GLY A 275 18.00 -12.33 12.09
N VAL A 276 16.87 -12.92 12.49
CA VAL A 276 15.59 -12.20 12.47
C VAL A 276 14.85 -12.36 13.78
N VAL A 277 14.49 -11.21 14.39
CA VAL A 277 13.55 -11.15 15.51
C VAL A 277 12.27 -10.46 15.01
N GLU A 278 11.14 -11.05 15.29
CA GLU A 278 9.83 -10.53 14.90
C GLU A 278 8.91 -10.39 16.11
N GLY A 279 8.04 -9.39 16.08
CA GLY A 279 7.01 -9.16 17.10
C GLY A 279 5.67 -8.83 16.43
N ASP A 280 4.72 -8.36 17.21
CA ASP A 280 3.36 -8.07 16.71
C ASP A 280 3.36 -6.95 15.66
N ASP A 281 4.24 -5.94 15.83
CA ASP A 281 4.30 -4.74 15.03
C ASP A 281 5.71 -4.35 14.56
N PHE A 282 6.70 -5.24 14.68
CA PHE A 282 8.08 -4.96 14.28
C PHE A 282 8.80 -6.17 13.70
N ILE A 283 9.88 -5.88 12.98
CA ILE A 283 10.88 -6.84 12.54
C ILE A 283 12.28 -6.26 12.75
N GLU A 284 13.20 -7.06 13.28
CA GLU A 284 14.64 -6.77 13.35
C GLU A 284 15.39 -7.72 12.43
N VAL A 285 16.30 -7.16 11.65
CA VAL A 285 17.09 -7.93 10.69
C VAL A 285 18.57 -7.66 10.94
N THR A 286 19.29 -8.71 11.29
CA THR A 286 20.75 -8.71 11.42
C THR A 286 21.34 -9.43 10.21
N PRO A 287 22.19 -8.77 9.39
CA PRO A 287 22.77 -9.41 8.21
C PRO A 287 23.69 -10.57 8.60
N PRO A 288 23.74 -11.65 7.82
CA PRO A 288 24.71 -12.72 8.04
C PRO A 288 26.10 -12.28 7.56
N ALA A 289 27.14 -12.96 8.03
CA ALA A 289 28.49 -12.77 7.52
C ALA A 289 28.60 -13.09 6.00
N ALA A 290 27.83 -14.08 5.54
CA ALA A 290 27.65 -14.40 4.12
C ALA A 290 26.21 -14.84 3.87
N LEU A 291 25.63 -14.37 2.77
CA LEU A 291 24.31 -14.83 2.34
C LEU A 291 24.38 -16.30 1.88
N ARG A 292 23.26 -16.99 2.02
CA ARG A 292 23.07 -18.35 1.52
C ARG A 292 22.16 -18.33 0.29
N PRO A 293 22.40 -19.22 -0.70
CA PRO A 293 21.44 -19.42 -1.79
C PRO A 293 20.07 -19.81 -1.23
N ALA A 294 19.00 -19.26 -1.81
CA ALA A 294 17.66 -19.55 -1.31
C ALA A 294 16.62 -19.56 -2.44
N ALA A 295 15.61 -20.42 -2.26
CA ALA A 295 14.36 -20.38 -3.01
C ALA A 295 13.31 -19.65 -2.17
N ILE A 296 12.82 -18.54 -2.66
CA ILE A 296 11.93 -17.63 -1.98
C ILE A 296 10.48 -17.95 -2.34
N HIS A 297 9.68 -18.28 -1.34
CA HIS A 297 8.23 -18.35 -1.48
C HIS A 297 7.63 -16.96 -1.45
N THR A 298 6.74 -16.67 -2.38
CA THR A 298 6.14 -15.33 -2.50
C THR A 298 4.85 -15.21 -1.69
N TYR A 299 4.24 -16.30 -1.28
CA TYR A 299 2.95 -16.31 -0.56
C TYR A 299 1.84 -15.58 -1.34
N ASP A 300 1.89 -15.62 -2.67
CA ASP A 300 1.03 -14.84 -3.57
C ASP A 300 1.08 -13.32 -3.28
N ASP A 301 2.20 -12.85 -2.72
CA ASP A 301 2.44 -11.44 -2.45
C ASP A 301 3.53 -10.90 -3.39
N HIS A 302 3.10 -10.04 -4.30
CA HIS A 302 3.96 -9.40 -5.30
C HIS A 302 5.12 -8.62 -4.67
N ARG A 303 4.95 -8.04 -3.47
CA ARG A 303 6.00 -7.28 -2.80
C ARG A 303 7.12 -8.19 -2.30
N ILE A 304 6.80 -9.39 -1.82
CA ILE A 304 7.82 -10.37 -1.44
C ILE A 304 8.68 -10.73 -2.66
N ALA A 305 8.05 -11.02 -3.81
CA ALA A 305 8.79 -11.32 -5.03
C ALA A 305 9.76 -10.19 -5.41
N MET A 306 9.27 -8.95 -5.42
CA MET A 306 10.07 -7.79 -5.83
C MET A 306 11.15 -7.43 -4.80
N CYS A 307 10.86 -7.45 -3.50
CA CYS A 307 11.85 -7.16 -2.47
C CYS A 307 13.00 -8.18 -2.49
N PHE A 308 12.68 -9.49 -2.50
CA PHE A 308 13.70 -10.52 -2.42
C PHE A 308 14.53 -10.70 -3.68
N SER A 309 14.07 -10.21 -4.84
CA SER A 309 14.92 -10.16 -6.05
C SER A 309 16.19 -9.34 -5.82
N LEU A 310 16.14 -8.34 -4.94
CA LEU A 310 17.28 -7.51 -4.57
C LEU A 310 18.36 -8.26 -3.79
N ALA A 311 18.04 -9.40 -3.15
CA ALA A 311 19.02 -10.18 -2.41
C ALA A 311 20.08 -10.86 -3.33
N ALA A 312 19.78 -11.00 -4.63
CA ALA A 312 20.71 -11.56 -5.62
C ALA A 312 21.96 -10.69 -5.85
N PHE A 313 21.92 -9.40 -5.57
CA PHE A 313 23.03 -8.46 -5.80
C PHE A 313 24.20 -8.60 -4.81
N LYS A 314 24.15 -9.55 -3.88
CA LYS A 314 25.28 -9.93 -3.01
C LYS A 314 26.00 -11.20 -3.50
N GLY A 315 25.80 -11.59 -4.76
CA GLY A 315 26.52 -12.66 -5.42
C GLY A 315 26.09 -14.08 -5.04
N VAL A 316 24.86 -14.25 -4.55
CA VAL A 316 24.28 -15.56 -4.26
C VAL A 316 23.06 -15.83 -5.17
N PRO A 317 22.86 -17.08 -5.62
CA PRO A 317 21.66 -17.44 -6.35
C PRO A 317 20.40 -17.25 -5.49
N VAL A 318 19.44 -16.50 -6.00
CA VAL A 318 18.11 -16.32 -5.41
C VAL A 318 17.07 -16.72 -6.44
N ARG A 319 16.24 -17.70 -6.11
CA ARG A 319 15.15 -18.15 -6.98
C ARG A 319 13.82 -17.69 -6.42
N ILE A 320 13.06 -16.92 -7.18
CA ILE A 320 11.68 -16.54 -6.85
C ILE A 320 10.73 -17.63 -7.39
N LEU A 321 9.96 -18.29 -6.52
CA LEU A 321 9.19 -19.48 -6.88
C LEU A 321 7.92 -19.17 -7.65
N ASP A 322 7.29 -18.02 -7.43
CA ASP A 322 6.14 -17.54 -8.18
C ASP A 322 6.35 -16.08 -8.59
N PRO A 323 7.12 -15.82 -9.66
CA PRO A 323 7.38 -14.47 -10.12
C PRO A 323 6.14 -13.80 -10.75
N LYS A 324 5.13 -14.56 -11.19
CA LYS A 324 3.94 -14.02 -11.86
C LYS A 324 3.04 -13.22 -10.92
N CYS A 325 3.15 -13.41 -9.60
CA CYS A 325 2.38 -12.65 -8.60
C CYS A 325 2.63 -11.13 -8.69
N VAL A 326 3.76 -10.67 -9.30
CA VAL A 326 4.03 -9.24 -9.55
C VAL A 326 3.03 -8.59 -10.50
N GLY A 327 2.34 -9.39 -11.31
CA GLY A 327 1.29 -8.93 -12.24
C GLY A 327 0.15 -8.15 -11.56
N LYS A 328 0.05 -8.20 -10.25
CA LYS A 328 -0.93 -7.44 -9.48
C LYS A 328 -0.67 -5.92 -9.50
N THR A 329 0.58 -5.49 -9.48
CA THR A 329 0.94 -4.06 -9.37
C THR A 329 2.02 -3.62 -10.35
N PHE A 330 2.89 -4.53 -10.79
CA PHE A 330 3.97 -4.23 -11.71
C PHE A 330 4.24 -5.45 -12.63
N PRO A 331 3.39 -5.68 -13.65
CA PRO A 331 3.48 -6.86 -14.52
C PRO A 331 4.87 -7.08 -15.13
N ASP A 332 5.51 -6.00 -15.56
CA ASP A 332 6.78 -6.00 -16.29
C ASP A 332 8.01 -5.80 -15.35
N TYR A 333 7.83 -6.02 -14.03
CA TYR A 333 8.87 -5.75 -13.02
C TYR A 333 10.19 -6.45 -13.32
N PHE A 334 10.15 -7.75 -13.61
CA PHE A 334 11.37 -8.52 -13.85
C PHE A 334 12.03 -8.14 -15.17
N GLU A 335 11.26 -7.80 -16.20
CA GLU A 335 11.78 -7.29 -17.46
C GLU A 335 12.53 -5.96 -17.21
N ALA A 336 11.90 -5.01 -16.54
CA ALA A 336 12.51 -3.73 -16.19
C ALA A 336 13.77 -3.90 -15.33
N LEU A 337 13.75 -4.83 -14.36
CA LEU A 337 14.91 -5.13 -13.53
C LEU A 337 16.08 -5.68 -14.37
N PHE A 338 15.83 -6.65 -15.24
CA PHE A 338 16.86 -7.30 -16.04
C PHE A 338 17.42 -6.37 -17.10
N ASP A 339 16.59 -5.55 -17.74
CA ASP A 339 17.04 -4.54 -18.70
C ASP A 339 17.97 -3.52 -18.05
N LEU A 340 17.64 -3.10 -16.81
CA LEU A 340 18.43 -2.13 -16.09
C LEU A 340 19.79 -2.69 -15.67
N VAL A 341 19.86 -3.93 -15.22
CA VAL A 341 21.11 -4.54 -14.75
C VAL A 341 21.90 -5.22 -15.86
N ARG A 342 21.36 -5.27 -17.09
CA ARG A 342 21.98 -5.91 -18.26
C ARG A 342 22.44 -7.34 -17.98
N THR A 343 21.71 -8.07 -17.16
CA THR A 343 22.00 -9.44 -16.83
C THR A 343 21.30 -10.36 -17.82
N PRO A 344 22.01 -11.30 -18.49
CA PRO A 344 21.36 -12.30 -19.30
C PRO A 344 20.44 -13.15 -18.42
N VAL A 345 19.17 -13.26 -18.80
CA VAL A 345 18.22 -14.15 -18.11
C VAL A 345 18.34 -15.52 -18.73
N GLU A 346 18.89 -16.48 -18.01
CA GLU A 346 18.67 -17.89 -18.32
C GLU A 346 17.29 -18.30 -17.82
N ALA A 347 16.34 -18.45 -18.75
CA ALA A 347 15.06 -19.07 -18.42
C ALA A 347 15.34 -20.54 -18.06
N VAL A 348 15.27 -20.87 -16.78
CA VAL A 348 15.28 -22.26 -16.34
C VAL A 348 13.91 -22.85 -16.64
N PRO A 349 13.77 -23.87 -17.48
CA PRO A 349 12.49 -24.53 -17.69
C PRO A 349 11.93 -25.04 -16.36
N VAL A 350 10.62 -24.87 -16.17
CA VAL A 350 9.86 -25.34 -15.00
C VAL A 350 9.72 -26.87 -15.09
#